data_da176439cc0adecae27f8f2c1a882283
#
_entry.id   da176439cc0adecae27f8f2c1a882283
#
_cell.length_a   1.000
_cell.length_b   1.000
_cell.length_c   1.000
_cell.angle_alpha   90.00
_cell.angle_beta   90.00
_cell.angle_gamma   90.00
#
_symmetry.space_group_name_H-M   'P 1'
#
loop_
_entity.id
_entity.type
_entity.pdbx_description
1 polymer ?
#
loop_
_entity_poly.entity_id
_entity_poly.type
_entity_poly.pdbx_seq_one_letter_code
_entity_poly.pdbx_strand_id
1 'polypeptide(L)'
;RLIVIDRSMDLVTPFVVPLTYEGLLDEVAGIDCGVVTFPEKNGKTEKMTTVRLNNTDAFFQELRDDNIAKVIRVIPVLNEKAKQVKGVCVNRR
;
A
#
# COMPACT_ATOMS: atom_id res chain seq x y z
N ARG A 1 9.68 -14.94 -23.36
CA ARG A 1 10.37 -13.86 -24.04
C ARG A 1 11.17 -13.04 -23.02
N LEU A 2 12.47 -12.95 -23.17
CA LEU A 2 13.36 -12.16 -22.30
C LEU A 2 13.84 -10.93 -23.07
N ILE A 3 13.70 -9.76 -22.45
CA ILE A 3 14.24 -8.50 -22.94
C ILE A 3 15.24 -8.01 -21.89
N VAL A 4 16.50 -7.83 -22.32
CA VAL A 4 17.57 -7.31 -21.45
C VAL A 4 17.95 -5.92 -21.93
N ILE A 5 17.88 -4.94 -21.03
CA ILE A 5 18.18 -3.54 -21.28
C ILE A 5 19.35 -3.14 -20.37
N ASP A 6 20.39 -2.55 -20.96
CA ASP A 6 21.53 -2.06 -20.20
C ASP A 6 21.12 -0.87 -19.31
N ARG A 7 21.65 -0.80 -18.08
CA ARG A 7 21.36 0.28 -17.14
C ARG A 7 21.76 1.66 -17.66
N SER A 8 22.75 1.75 -18.53
CA SER A 8 23.19 3.00 -19.14
C SER A 8 22.13 3.68 -20.02
N MET A 9 21.10 2.93 -20.44
CA MET A 9 19.99 3.49 -21.23
C MET A 9 19.12 4.43 -20.42
N ASP A 10 19.06 4.26 -19.08
CA ASP A 10 18.33 5.13 -18.16
C ASP A 10 19.03 5.20 -16.80
N LEU A 11 19.75 6.29 -16.59
CA LEU A 11 20.47 6.57 -15.34
C LEU A 11 19.66 7.43 -14.37
N VAL A 12 18.52 7.93 -14.79
CA VAL A 12 17.68 8.86 -13.99
C VAL A 12 16.69 8.11 -13.10
N THR A 13 16.04 7.07 -13.63
CA THR A 13 14.99 6.33 -12.89
C THR A 13 15.44 5.81 -11.52
N PRO A 14 16.66 5.30 -11.31
CA PRO A 14 17.11 4.86 -9.98
C PRO A 14 17.15 5.95 -8.91
N PHE A 15 17.19 7.23 -9.31
CA PHE A 15 17.23 8.39 -8.40
C PHE A 15 15.89 9.08 -8.23
N VAL A 16 14.85 8.62 -8.91
CA VAL A 16 13.51 9.20 -8.86
C VAL A 16 12.67 8.41 -7.87
N VAL A 17 11.98 9.12 -6.97
CA VAL A 17 11.01 8.51 -6.06
C VAL A 17 9.71 8.25 -6.83
N PRO A 18 9.22 6.99 -6.87
CA PRO A 18 7.95 6.68 -7.51
C PRO A 18 6.79 7.29 -6.71
N LEU A 19 5.85 7.93 -7.39
CA LEU A 19 4.68 8.58 -6.78
C LEU A 19 3.44 7.67 -6.75
N THR A 20 3.60 6.37 -6.91
CA THR A 20 2.54 5.38 -6.74
C THR A 20 2.42 4.96 -5.27
N TYR A 21 1.25 4.43 -4.88
CA TYR A 21 1.02 3.96 -3.51
C TYR A 21 2.04 2.90 -3.09
N GLU A 22 2.24 1.86 -3.89
CA GLU A 22 3.20 0.78 -3.60
C GLU A 22 4.64 1.30 -3.55
N GLY A 23 5.03 2.14 -4.51
CA GLY A 23 6.38 2.69 -4.58
C GLY A 23 6.73 3.60 -3.40
N LEU A 24 5.79 4.43 -2.95
CA LEU A 24 5.98 5.27 -1.76
C LEU A 24 5.96 4.46 -0.47
N LEU A 25 5.15 3.41 -0.40
CA LEU A 25 5.13 2.51 0.74
C LEU A 25 6.47 1.79 0.90
N ASP A 26 7.07 1.36 -0.21
CA ASP A 26 8.42 0.78 -0.21
C ASP A 26 9.49 1.78 0.25
N GLU A 27 9.42 3.02 -0.23
CA GLU A 27 10.36 4.08 0.15
C GLU A 27 10.30 4.44 1.65
N VAL A 28 9.10 4.48 2.22
CA VAL A 28 8.87 4.92 3.61
C VAL A 28 9.04 3.79 4.62
N ALA A 29 8.47 2.63 4.35
CA ALA A 29 8.42 1.51 5.29
C ALA A 29 9.33 0.34 4.88
N GLY A 30 9.67 0.23 3.60
CA GLY A 30 10.36 -0.92 3.03
C GLY A 30 9.46 -2.13 2.86
N ILE A 31 9.40 -2.64 1.63
CA ILE A 31 8.67 -3.87 1.32
C ILE A 31 9.69 -4.99 1.14
N ASP A 32 9.68 -5.97 2.02
CA ASP A 32 10.55 -7.14 1.91
C ASP A 32 9.73 -8.38 1.57
N CYS A 33 9.98 -8.96 0.40
CA CYS A 33 9.27 -10.16 -0.10
C CYS A 33 7.73 -10.05 -0.01
N GLY A 34 7.19 -8.87 -0.36
CA GLY A 34 5.74 -8.61 -0.31
C GLY A 34 5.18 -8.42 1.09
N VAL A 35 6.04 -8.15 2.07
CA VAL A 35 5.67 -7.91 3.47
C VAL A 35 6.14 -6.53 3.91
N VAL A 36 5.28 -5.77 4.56
CA VAL A 36 5.61 -4.50 5.19
C VAL A 36 5.40 -4.60 6.70
N THR A 37 6.32 -4.03 7.46
CA THR A 37 6.25 -3.98 8.92
C THR A 37 6.29 -2.53 9.39
N PHE A 38 5.34 -2.12 10.20
CA PHE A 38 5.27 -0.77 10.74
C PHE A 38 4.88 -0.77 12.22
N PRO A 39 5.32 0.23 12.99
CA PRO A 39 4.94 0.37 14.38
C PRO A 39 3.49 0.88 14.48
N GLU A 40 2.65 0.13 15.17
CA GLU A 40 1.30 0.54 15.52
C GLU A 40 1.28 1.09 16.95
N LYS A 41 0.90 2.35 17.10
CA LYS A 41 0.77 3.00 18.41
C LYS A 41 -0.64 2.78 18.95
N ASN A 42 -0.79 1.77 19.77
CA ASN A 42 -2.01 1.54 20.55
C ASN A 42 -1.79 2.02 22.00
N GLY A 43 -1.95 3.33 22.22
CA GLY A 43 -1.75 3.93 23.55
C GLY A 43 -0.28 3.96 24.00
N LYS A 44 0.05 3.29 25.11
CA LYS A 44 1.39 3.28 25.69
C LYS A 44 2.33 2.19 25.16
N THR A 45 1.82 1.30 24.34
CA THR A 45 2.60 0.13 23.85
C THR A 45 2.79 0.25 22.34
N GLU A 46 4.06 0.26 21.91
CA GLU A 46 4.41 0.14 20.49
C GLU A 46 4.39 -1.34 20.11
N LYS A 47 3.51 -1.72 19.21
CA LYS A 47 3.44 -3.06 18.64
C LYS A 47 3.84 -3.01 17.18
N MET A 48 4.75 -3.88 16.77
CA MET A 48 5.09 -4.05 15.36
C MET A 48 3.99 -4.88 14.68
N THR A 49 3.35 -4.28 13.70
CA THR A 49 2.32 -4.93 12.89
C THR A 49 2.90 -5.27 11.53
N THR A 50 2.76 -6.52 11.14
CA THR A 50 3.25 -7.05 9.86
C THR A 50 2.06 -7.31 8.94
N VAL A 51 2.08 -6.74 7.76
CA VAL A 51 1.03 -6.87 6.75
C VAL A 51 1.62 -7.44 5.47
N ARG A 52 0.97 -8.47 4.94
CA ARG A 52 1.32 -9.04 3.64
C ARG A 52 0.58 -8.27 2.53
N LEU A 53 1.36 -7.75 1.59
CA LEU A 53 0.85 -7.03 0.43
C LEU A 53 0.66 -8.01 -0.74
N ASN A 54 -0.57 -8.37 -1.03
CA ASN A 54 -0.92 -9.21 -2.16
C ASN A 54 -2.32 -8.86 -2.71
N ASN A 55 -2.67 -9.44 -3.84
CA ASN A 55 -3.95 -9.17 -4.50
C ASN A 55 -5.18 -9.74 -3.76
N THR A 56 -5.02 -10.41 -2.63
CA THR A 56 -6.13 -10.80 -1.76
C THR A 56 -6.64 -9.64 -0.91
N ASP A 57 -5.82 -8.61 -0.72
CA ASP A 57 -6.23 -7.35 -0.13
C ASP A 57 -6.84 -6.45 -1.22
N ALA A 58 -8.16 -6.26 -1.14
CA ALA A 58 -8.90 -5.46 -2.12
C ALA A 58 -8.43 -3.99 -2.15
N PHE A 59 -8.04 -3.41 -1.01
CA PHE A 59 -7.49 -2.06 -0.94
C PHE A 59 -6.16 -1.95 -1.68
N PHE A 60 -5.26 -2.87 -1.40
CA PHE A 60 -3.95 -2.87 -2.03
C PHE A 60 -4.06 -3.11 -3.54
N GLN A 61 -4.90 -4.04 -3.96
CA GLN A 61 -5.14 -4.33 -5.38
C GLN A 61 -5.66 -3.11 -6.15
N GLU A 62 -6.54 -2.32 -5.53
CA GLU A 62 -7.12 -1.13 -6.16
C GLU A 62 -6.15 0.06 -6.20
N LEU A 63 -5.34 0.23 -5.14
CA LEU A 63 -4.55 1.44 -4.95
C LEU A 63 -3.08 1.31 -5.36
N ARG A 64 -2.55 0.10 -5.51
CA ARG A 64 -1.11 -0.15 -5.65
C ARG A 64 -0.43 0.67 -6.76
N ASP A 65 -1.08 0.81 -7.90
CA ASP A 65 -0.54 1.49 -9.08
C ASP A 65 -1.04 2.93 -9.22
N ASP A 66 -1.91 3.38 -8.31
CA ASP A 66 -2.47 4.73 -8.35
C ASP A 66 -1.47 5.77 -7.82
N ASN A 67 -1.50 6.96 -8.44
CA ASN A 67 -0.74 8.10 -7.98
C ASN A 67 -1.21 8.53 -6.58
N ILE A 68 -0.28 8.93 -5.73
CA ILE A 68 -0.57 9.30 -4.34
C ILE A 68 -1.63 10.40 -4.21
N ALA A 69 -1.70 11.33 -5.15
CA ALA A 69 -2.73 12.37 -5.16
C ALA A 69 -4.15 11.81 -5.33
N LYS A 70 -4.29 10.75 -6.13
CA LYS A 70 -5.56 10.01 -6.28
C LYS A 70 -5.86 9.19 -5.03
N VAL A 71 -4.87 8.51 -4.48
CA VAL A 71 -4.99 7.68 -3.27
C VAL A 71 -5.53 8.50 -2.09
N ILE A 72 -4.99 9.70 -1.86
CA ILE A 72 -5.44 10.59 -0.78
C ILE A 72 -6.93 10.94 -0.91
N ARG A 73 -7.45 11.05 -2.13
CA ARG A 73 -8.88 11.34 -2.37
C ARG A 73 -9.77 10.11 -2.19
N VAL A 74 -9.25 8.94 -2.48
CA VAL A 74 -10.01 7.68 -2.48
C VAL A 74 -10.07 7.04 -1.09
N ILE A 75 -9.03 7.19 -0.27
CA ILE A 75 -8.96 6.60 1.08
C ILE A 75 -10.19 6.92 1.95
N PRO A 76 -10.68 8.16 2.06
CA PRO A 76 -11.88 8.46 2.86
C PRO A 76 -13.12 7.69 2.37
N VAL A 77 -13.30 7.59 1.06
CA VAL A 77 -14.44 6.90 0.44
C VAL A 77 -14.38 5.39 0.73
N LEU A 78 -13.20 4.79 0.63
CA LEU A 78 -13.00 3.38 0.95
C LEU A 78 -13.21 3.08 2.43
N ASN A 79 -12.77 3.97 3.31
CA ASN A 79 -13.01 3.84 4.75
C ASN A 79 -14.51 3.91 5.11
N GLU A 80 -15.27 4.75 4.44
CA GLU A 80 -16.74 4.80 4.59
C GLU A 80 -17.41 3.50 4.14
N LYS A 81 -17.02 2.98 2.97
CA LYS A 81 -17.52 1.69 2.48
C LYS A 81 -17.18 0.55 3.46
N ALA A 82 -15.96 0.52 4.00
CA ALA A 82 -15.56 -0.49 4.97
C ALA A 82 -16.36 -0.41 6.28
N LYS A 83 -16.70 0.79 6.75
CA LYS A 83 -17.58 1.00 7.92
C LYS A 83 -19.00 0.50 7.65
N GLN A 84 -19.55 0.76 6.47
CA GLN A 84 -20.88 0.28 6.08
C GLN A 84 -20.93 -1.25 6.06
N VAL A 85 -19.94 -1.92 5.52
CA VAL A 85 -19.85 -3.39 5.49
C VAL A 85 -19.77 -3.96 6.92
N LYS A 86 -18.99 -3.36 7.80
CA LYS A 86 -18.94 -3.77 9.23
C LYS A 86 -20.28 -3.55 9.94
N GLY A 87 -20.97 -2.45 9.66
CA GLY A 87 -22.31 -2.18 10.18
C GLY A 87 -23.36 -3.23 9.75
N VAL A 88 -23.30 -3.69 8.51
CA VAL A 88 -24.18 -4.75 8.00
C VAL A 88 -23.89 -6.10 8.65
N CYS A 89 -22.63 -6.42 8.92
CA CYS A 89 -22.27 -7.67 9.60
C CYS A 89 -22.73 -7.71 11.07
N VAL A 90 -22.81 -6.57 11.75
CA VAL A 90 -23.29 -6.48 13.15
C VAL A 90 -24.81 -6.63 13.25
N ASN A 91 -25.56 -6.23 12.23
CA ASN A 91 -27.03 -6.34 12.20
C ASN A 91 -27.57 -7.72 11.78
N ARG A 92 -26.72 -8.71 11.55
CA ARG A 92 -27.11 -10.09 11.21
C ARG A 92 -27.10 -11.06 12.38
N ARG A 93 -27.27 -10.55 13.58
CA ARG A 93 -27.49 -11.39 14.78
C ARG A 93 -28.94 -11.38 15.21
#